data_6a38b6f658b9b5a9fa8de0e6af10d400
#
_entry.id   6a38b6f658b9b5a9fa8de0e6af10d400
#
_cell.length_a   1.000
_cell.length_b   1.000
_cell.length_c   1.000
_cell.angle_alpha   90.00
_cell.angle_beta   90.00
_cell.angle_gamma   90.00
#
_symmetry.space_group_name_H-M   'P 1'
#
loop_
_entity.id
_entity.type
_entity.pdbx_description
1 polymer ?
#
loop_
_entity_poly.entity_id
_entity_poly.type
_entity_poly.pdbx_seq_one_letter_code
_entity_poly.pdbx_strand_id
1 'polypeptide(L)'
;MNAKKSSKHLWIIPVYGIFYLLSFSFLESHVVDHREIIQSRLDDLIPFSEIFIIPYFLWFLYIAATVTYFALFQKNIKDYYHLLATLAIGMTLFLVISLIWPNGHTLRPRSFERDNIFVDLVRYLYTIDTPTNIFPSIHVFNSVACCTAIGNSKALKKHKILQACVFLLTVSIVLSTVFLKQHTIIDVIAALALNLICYQLIYKYHSILAFVKALGEKRKKKIFHSDTF
;
A
#
# COMPACT_ATOMS: atom_id res chain seq x y z
N MET A 1 -29.13 -26.03 -1.53
CA MET A 1 -29.41 -24.74 -0.90
C MET A 1 -28.08 -23.95 -0.85
N ASN A 2 -27.92 -22.97 -1.77
CA ASN A 2 -26.73 -22.09 -1.74
C ASN A 2 -26.88 -21.12 -0.58
N ALA A 3 -26.12 -21.30 0.50
CA ALA A 3 -25.99 -20.33 1.56
C ALA A 3 -25.52 -19.01 0.95
N LYS A 4 -26.36 -17.99 0.97
CA LYS A 4 -26.08 -16.63 0.51
C LYS A 4 -24.80 -16.17 1.24
N LYS A 5 -23.66 -16.12 0.55
CA LYS A 5 -22.39 -15.69 1.12
C LYS A 5 -22.61 -14.28 1.69
N SER A 6 -22.50 -14.11 2.99
CA SER A 6 -22.69 -12.81 3.64
C SER A 6 -21.73 -11.78 3.04
N SER A 7 -22.26 -10.75 2.39
CA SER A 7 -21.47 -9.68 1.77
C SER A 7 -20.86 -8.68 2.79
N LYS A 8 -21.03 -8.95 4.09
CA LYS A 8 -20.57 -8.05 5.16
C LYS A 8 -19.07 -7.77 5.13
N HIS A 9 -18.27 -8.71 4.63
CA HIS A 9 -16.81 -8.52 4.50
C HIS A 9 -16.44 -7.44 3.46
N LEU A 10 -17.30 -7.17 2.49
CA LEU A 10 -17.05 -6.16 1.45
C LEU A 10 -17.09 -4.73 2.03
N TRP A 11 -17.83 -4.50 3.11
CA TRP A 11 -17.91 -3.18 3.75
C TRP A 11 -16.60 -2.70 4.39
N ILE A 12 -15.65 -3.61 4.62
CA ILE A 12 -14.34 -3.25 5.17
C ILE A 12 -13.62 -2.30 4.21
N ILE A 13 -13.72 -2.54 2.90
CA ILE A 13 -13.03 -1.73 1.87
C ILE A 13 -13.50 -0.28 1.89
N PRO A 14 -14.81 0.04 1.69
CA PRO A 14 -15.25 1.42 1.67
C PRO A 14 -15.09 2.10 3.04
N VAL A 15 -15.34 1.40 4.14
CA VAL A 15 -15.20 1.99 5.48
C VAL A 15 -13.74 2.37 5.76
N TYR A 16 -12.81 1.44 5.54
CA TYR A 16 -11.40 1.72 5.73
C TYR A 16 -10.86 2.71 4.68
N GLY A 17 -11.31 2.61 3.45
CA GLY A 17 -10.92 3.52 2.38
C GLY A 17 -11.32 4.97 2.67
N ILE A 18 -12.56 5.21 3.12
CA ILE A 18 -13.01 6.56 3.52
C ILE A 18 -12.19 7.07 4.71
N PHE A 19 -12.00 6.23 5.74
CA PHE A 19 -11.16 6.61 6.89
C PHE A 19 -9.75 7.00 6.44
N TYR A 20 -9.12 6.19 5.59
CA TYR A 20 -7.77 6.46 5.10
C TYR A 20 -7.70 7.76 4.29
N LEU A 21 -8.63 7.96 3.33
CA LEU A 21 -8.65 9.15 2.48
C LEU A 21 -8.85 10.43 3.28
N LEU A 22 -9.76 10.41 4.26
CA LEU A 22 -9.99 11.56 5.14
C LEU A 22 -8.75 11.88 5.99
N SER A 23 -8.12 10.85 6.56
CA SER A 23 -6.89 10.99 7.37
C SER A 23 -5.72 11.50 6.54
N PHE A 24 -5.55 10.94 5.33
CA PHE A 24 -4.50 11.36 4.41
C PHE A 24 -4.72 12.81 3.95
N SER A 25 -5.94 13.18 3.55
CA SER A 25 -6.29 14.55 3.16
C SER A 25 -6.05 15.54 4.31
N PHE A 26 -6.35 15.13 5.54
CA PHE A 26 -6.04 15.95 6.72
C PHE A 26 -4.53 16.18 6.85
N LEU A 27 -3.71 15.13 6.74
CA LEU A 27 -2.24 15.24 6.84
C LEU A 27 -1.67 16.13 5.73
N GLU A 28 -2.12 15.96 4.48
CA GLU A 28 -1.68 16.78 3.34
C GLU A 28 -2.07 18.27 3.47
N SER A 29 -3.24 18.54 4.08
CA SER A 29 -3.68 19.93 4.30
C SER A 29 -3.00 20.63 5.48
N HIS A 30 -2.36 19.85 6.38
CA HIS A 30 -1.68 20.36 7.58
C HIS A 30 -0.15 20.16 7.48
N VAL A 31 0.41 20.60 6.35
CA VAL A 31 1.86 20.57 6.15
C VAL A 31 2.53 21.50 7.17
N VAL A 32 3.38 20.93 8.02
CA VAL A 32 4.15 21.70 9.01
C VAL A 32 5.45 22.23 8.40
N ASP A 33 5.83 23.46 8.75
CA ASP A 33 7.07 24.09 8.26
C ASP A 33 8.33 23.34 8.75
N HIS A 34 8.24 22.75 9.95
CA HIS A 34 9.34 21.97 10.55
C HIS A 34 9.17 20.48 10.22
N ARG A 35 9.63 20.06 9.03
CA ARG A 35 9.69 18.66 8.62
C ARG A 35 11.12 18.17 8.52
N GLU A 36 11.34 16.91 8.89
CA GLU A 36 12.62 16.24 8.73
C GLU A 36 12.85 15.89 7.24
N ILE A 37 14.00 16.27 6.72
CA ILE A 37 14.39 15.93 5.35
C ILE A 37 15.03 14.56 5.32
N ILE A 38 14.34 13.61 4.69
CA ILE A 38 14.81 12.25 4.49
C ILE A 38 15.34 12.12 3.08
N GLN A 39 16.65 12.16 2.90
CA GLN A 39 17.31 11.90 1.63
C GLN A 39 18.76 11.44 1.85
N SER A 40 19.28 10.71 0.87
CA SER A 40 20.64 10.20 0.88
C SER A 40 21.40 10.66 -0.36
N ARG A 41 22.74 10.60 -0.34
CA ARG A 41 23.56 10.86 -1.53
C ARG A 41 23.28 9.93 -2.70
N LEU A 42 22.72 8.75 -2.43
CA LEU A 42 22.32 7.81 -3.48
C LEU A 42 21.13 8.33 -4.30
N ASP A 43 20.25 9.12 -3.69
CA ASP A 43 19.10 9.72 -4.38
C ASP A 43 19.54 10.72 -5.46
N ASP A 44 20.69 11.39 -5.26
CA ASP A 44 21.25 12.34 -6.21
C ASP A 44 21.82 11.63 -7.45
N LEU A 45 22.26 10.36 -7.32
CA LEU A 45 22.77 9.56 -8.42
C LEU A 45 21.68 9.01 -9.35
N ILE A 46 20.43 8.99 -8.91
CA ILE A 46 19.30 8.54 -9.73
C ILE A 46 18.85 9.70 -10.62
N PRO A 47 18.93 9.59 -11.95
CA PRO A 47 18.46 10.66 -12.84
C PRO A 47 16.94 10.78 -12.78
N PHE A 48 16.42 11.99 -12.99
CA PHE A 48 14.99 12.19 -13.25
C PHE A 48 14.62 11.60 -14.62
N SER A 49 13.46 10.94 -14.70
CA SER A 49 12.94 10.42 -15.96
C SER A 49 11.42 10.45 -15.99
N GLU A 50 10.85 11.31 -16.82
CA GLU A 50 9.42 11.56 -16.95
C GLU A 50 8.62 10.37 -17.47
N ILE A 51 9.24 9.43 -18.21
CA ILE A 51 8.56 8.25 -18.76
C ILE A 51 8.01 7.33 -17.66
N PHE A 52 8.61 7.38 -16.48
CA PHE A 52 8.16 6.61 -15.33
C PHE A 52 6.82 7.08 -14.76
N ILE A 53 6.23 8.17 -15.27
CA ILE A 53 4.85 8.59 -14.94
C ILE A 53 3.83 7.52 -15.34
N ILE A 54 4.13 6.72 -16.39
CA ILE A 54 3.25 5.64 -16.85
C ILE A 54 3.08 4.57 -15.76
N PRO A 55 4.14 3.87 -15.31
CA PRO A 55 3.99 2.89 -14.24
C PRO A 55 3.53 3.51 -12.91
N TYR A 56 3.84 4.77 -12.65
CA TYR A 56 3.32 5.47 -11.47
C TYR A 56 1.79 5.54 -11.48
N PHE A 57 1.17 5.97 -12.58
CA PHE A 57 -0.29 6.01 -12.69
C PHE A 57 -0.92 4.62 -12.79
N LEU A 58 -0.23 3.65 -13.37
CA LEU A 58 -0.71 2.26 -13.37
C LEU A 58 -0.82 1.66 -11.96
N TRP A 59 -0.14 2.23 -10.98
CA TRP A 59 -0.28 1.84 -9.57
C TRP A 59 -1.73 1.89 -9.09
N PHE A 60 -2.47 2.96 -9.39
CA PHE A 60 -3.86 3.10 -8.98
C PHE A 60 -4.72 1.97 -9.53
N LEU A 61 -4.57 1.68 -10.82
CA LEU A 61 -5.30 0.59 -11.48
C LEU A 61 -4.90 -0.77 -10.92
N TYR A 62 -3.61 -0.97 -10.69
CA TYR A 62 -3.07 -2.22 -10.16
C TYR A 62 -3.63 -2.54 -8.76
N ILE A 63 -3.61 -1.58 -7.85
CA ILE A 63 -4.16 -1.76 -6.50
C ILE A 63 -5.68 -2.00 -6.58
N ALA A 64 -6.41 -1.15 -7.31
CA ALA A 64 -7.86 -1.27 -7.46
C ALA A 64 -8.26 -2.62 -8.07
N ALA A 65 -7.62 -3.05 -9.14
CA ALA A 65 -7.89 -4.34 -9.79
C ALA A 65 -7.59 -5.52 -8.85
N THR A 66 -6.46 -5.47 -8.12
CA THR A 66 -6.09 -6.53 -7.17
C THR A 66 -7.10 -6.62 -6.03
N VAL A 67 -7.41 -5.51 -5.37
CA VAL A 67 -8.38 -5.49 -4.25
C VAL A 67 -9.75 -5.96 -4.73
N THR A 68 -10.23 -5.49 -5.88
CA THR A 68 -11.51 -5.90 -6.48
C THR A 68 -11.54 -7.39 -6.81
N TYR A 69 -10.47 -7.93 -7.39
CA TYR A 69 -10.38 -9.36 -7.68
C TYR A 69 -10.48 -10.19 -6.39
N PHE A 70 -9.71 -9.84 -5.37
CA PHE A 70 -9.73 -10.57 -4.11
C PHE A 70 -11.07 -10.43 -3.37
N ALA A 71 -11.74 -9.30 -3.49
CA ALA A 71 -13.05 -9.05 -2.88
C ALA A 71 -14.18 -9.85 -3.55
N LEU A 72 -14.23 -9.85 -4.89
CA LEU A 72 -15.39 -10.34 -5.63
C LEU A 72 -15.19 -11.75 -6.20
N PHE A 73 -13.99 -12.07 -6.69
CA PHE A 73 -13.74 -13.30 -7.46
C PHE A 73 -12.94 -14.36 -6.70
N GLN A 74 -12.25 -13.97 -5.61
CA GLN A 74 -11.45 -14.93 -4.85
C GLN A 74 -12.34 -15.88 -4.04
N LYS A 75 -12.19 -17.19 -4.29
CA LYS A 75 -12.95 -18.23 -3.58
C LYS A 75 -12.46 -18.46 -2.13
N ASN A 76 -11.16 -18.26 -1.91
CA ASN A 76 -10.56 -18.41 -0.59
C ASN A 76 -10.59 -17.09 0.18
N ILE A 77 -11.54 -16.96 1.08
CA ILE A 77 -11.72 -15.74 1.89
C ILE A 77 -10.47 -15.38 2.75
N LYS A 78 -9.62 -16.35 3.05
CA LYS A 78 -8.37 -16.09 3.80
C LYS A 78 -7.40 -15.24 2.98
N ASP A 79 -7.29 -15.52 1.67
CA ASP A 79 -6.40 -14.75 0.79
C ASP A 79 -6.84 -13.28 0.72
N TYR A 80 -8.15 -13.02 0.70
CA TYR A 80 -8.73 -11.69 0.79
C TYR A 80 -8.35 -10.98 2.09
N TYR A 81 -8.55 -11.65 3.24
CA TYR A 81 -8.21 -11.02 4.53
C TYR A 81 -6.69 -10.82 4.72
N HIS A 82 -5.86 -11.70 4.16
CA HIS A 82 -4.40 -11.50 4.19
C HIS A 82 -4.00 -10.24 3.42
N LEU A 83 -4.55 -10.02 2.23
CA LEU A 83 -4.31 -8.81 1.45
C LEU A 83 -4.76 -7.57 2.23
N LEU A 84 -6.03 -7.54 2.69
CA LEU A 84 -6.57 -6.38 3.39
C LEU A 84 -5.83 -6.08 4.69
N ALA A 85 -5.48 -7.10 5.48
CA ALA A 85 -4.72 -6.91 6.70
C ALA A 85 -3.33 -6.33 6.41
N THR A 86 -2.66 -6.81 5.35
CA THR A 86 -1.35 -6.27 4.95
C THR A 86 -1.49 -4.79 4.55
N LEU A 87 -2.42 -4.46 3.65
CA LEU A 87 -2.64 -3.08 3.21
C LEU A 87 -3.01 -2.16 4.39
N ALA A 88 -3.94 -2.60 5.25
CA ALA A 88 -4.38 -1.82 6.40
C ALA A 88 -3.24 -1.55 7.39
N ILE A 89 -2.37 -2.51 7.66
CA ILE A 89 -1.21 -2.32 8.54
C ILE A 89 -0.28 -1.26 7.95
N GLY A 90 0.14 -1.40 6.69
CA GLY A 90 1.09 -0.46 6.08
C GLY A 90 0.53 0.95 5.95
N MET A 91 -0.71 1.07 5.48
CA MET A 91 -1.37 2.36 5.31
C MET A 91 -1.65 3.05 6.67
N THR A 92 -2.02 2.29 7.71
CA THR A 92 -2.21 2.84 9.05
C THR A 92 -0.87 3.27 9.67
N LEU A 93 0.18 2.46 9.52
CA LEU A 93 1.52 2.83 10.00
C LEU A 93 2.04 4.09 9.29
N PHE A 94 1.84 4.21 7.99
CA PHE A 94 2.15 5.42 7.26
C PHE A 94 1.45 6.65 7.86
N LEU A 95 0.13 6.60 8.09
CA LEU A 95 -0.62 7.71 8.71
C LEU A 95 -0.09 8.05 10.10
N VAL A 96 0.18 7.04 10.94
CA VAL A 96 0.69 7.25 12.29
C VAL A 96 2.08 7.88 12.26
N ILE A 97 2.97 7.38 11.39
CA ILE A 97 4.33 7.94 11.25
C ILE A 97 4.26 9.38 10.75
N SER A 98 3.46 9.67 9.72
CA SER A 98 3.30 11.03 9.18
C SER A 98 2.73 12.00 10.22
N LEU A 99 1.87 11.54 11.11
CA LEU A 99 1.29 12.36 12.18
C LEU A 99 2.31 12.71 13.27
N ILE A 100 3.16 11.75 13.69
CA ILE A 100 4.09 11.94 14.80
C ILE A 100 5.48 12.41 14.36
N TRP A 101 5.80 12.19 13.09
CA TRP A 101 7.10 12.54 12.52
C TRP A 101 6.92 13.11 11.10
N PRO A 102 6.55 14.38 10.97
CA PRO A 102 6.44 15.05 9.68
C PRO A 102 7.77 15.01 8.94
N ASN A 103 7.76 14.49 7.73
CA ASN A 103 8.96 14.23 6.95
C ASN A 103 8.76 14.60 5.48
N GLY A 104 9.86 14.69 4.73
CA GLY A 104 9.81 15.05 3.32
C GLY A 104 11.19 15.01 2.67
N HIS A 105 11.27 15.44 1.42
CA HIS A 105 12.51 15.54 0.65
C HIS A 105 12.56 16.81 -0.21
N THR A 106 13.72 17.07 -0.81
CA THR A 106 13.96 18.22 -1.69
C THR A 106 14.47 17.81 -3.09
N LEU A 107 14.20 16.55 -3.50
CA LEU A 107 14.78 15.95 -4.72
C LEU A 107 14.11 16.39 -6.01
N ARG A 108 12.90 17.01 -5.96
CA ARG A 108 12.16 17.39 -7.17
C ARG A 108 12.92 18.45 -7.98
N PRO A 109 13.07 18.26 -9.30
CA PRO A 109 13.71 19.22 -10.15
C PRO A 109 12.92 20.53 -10.18
N ARG A 110 13.62 21.67 -10.14
CA ARG A 110 13.01 23.00 -10.25
C ARG A 110 12.66 23.36 -11.69
N SER A 111 13.34 22.76 -12.65
CA SER A 111 13.13 22.93 -14.08
C SER A 111 13.29 21.59 -14.78
N PHE A 112 12.63 21.42 -15.91
CA PHE A 112 12.71 20.23 -16.73
C PHE A 112 13.45 20.56 -18.03
N GLU A 113 14.38 19.68 -18.43
CA GLU A 113 15.16 19.84 -19.68
C GLU A 113 14.32 19.62 -20.94
N ARG A 114 13.22 18.86 -20.80
CA ARG A 114 12.32 18.51 -21.90
C ARG A 114 10.96 19.12 -21.65
N ASP A 115 10.25 19.40 -22.76
CA ASP A 115 8.86 19.83 -22.73
C ASP A 115 8.03 18.87 -23.58
N ASN A 116 7.27 18.01 -22.90
CA ASN A 116 6.45 16.98 -23.51
C ASN A 116 5.29 16.58 -22.57
N ILE A 117 4.33 15.82 -23.08
CA ILE A 117 3.12 15.43 -22.34
C ILE A 117 3.45 14.66 -21.03
N PHE A 118 4.53 13.91 -20.97
CA PHE A 118 4.89 13.18 -19.74
C PHE A 118 5.40 14.15 -18.67
N VAL A 119 6.16 15.17 -19.07
CA VAL A 119 6.58 16.25 -18.16
C VAL A 119 5.36 17.03 -17.65
N ASP A 120 4.36 17.30 -18.50
CA ASP A 120 3.13 17.96 -18.06
C ASP A 120 2.36 17.14 -17.05
N LEU A 121 2.29 15.82 -17.25
CA LEU A 121 1.71 14.90 -16.28
C LEU A 121 2.50 14.87 -14.97
N VAL A 122 3.84 14.96 -15.00
CA VAL A 122 4.66 15.07 -13.78
C VAL A 122 4.44 16.41 -13.07
N ARG A 123 4.36 17.52 -13.82
CA ARG A 123 4.02 18.84 -13.25
C ARG A 123 2.68 18.75 -12.52
N TYR A 124 1.66 18.19 -13.18
CA TYR A 124 0.36 17.98 -12.57
C TYR A 124 0.44 17.09 -11.31
N LEU A 125 1.15 15.95 -11.40
CA LEU A 125 1.38 15.07 -10.24
C LEU A 125 1.98 15.85 -9.06
N TYR A 126 2.97 16.70 -9.30
CA TYR A 126 3.62 17.49 -8.25
C TYR A 126 2.72 18.53 -7.58
N THR A 127 1.59 18.88 -8.23
CA THR A 127 0.58 19.77 -7.62
C THR A 127 -0.38 19.08 -6.68
N ILE A 128 -0.61 17.78 -6.88
CA ILE A 128 -1.60 16.99 -6.13
C ILE A 128 -1.00 16.06 -5.08
N ASP A 129 0.27 15.74 -5.23
CA ASP A 129 1.02 14.84 -4.34
C ASP A 129 2.29 15.60 -3.89
N THR A 130 2.29 16.07 -2.65
CA THR A 130 3.35 16.94 -2.13
C THR A 130 4.64 16.13 -1.81
N PRO A 131 5.83 16.76 -1.72
CA PRO A 131 7.06 16.09 -1.30
C PRO A 131 7.15 15.96 0.23
N THR A 132 6.02 15.71 0.88
CA THR A 132 5.88 15.59 2.33
C THR A 132 5.21 14.27 2.69
N ASN A 133 5.36 13.83 3.93
CA ASN A 133 4.77 12.58 4.40
C ASN A 133 5.14 11.40 3.49
N ILE A 134 6.42 11.25 3.20
CA ILE A 134 6.92 10.29 2.21
C ILE A 134 7.29 8.93 2.82
N PHE A 135 7.49 8.84 4.13
CA PHE A 135 8.04 7.67 4.81
C PHE A 135 6.98 6.90 5.63
N PRO A 136 6.95 5.55 5.50
CA PRO A 136 7.53 4.75 4.41
C PRO A 136 6.70 4.87 3.13
N SER A 137 7.27 4.61 1.95
CA SER A 137 6.55 4.72 0.68
C SER A 137 5.33 3.80 0.61
N ILE A 138 4.13 4.37 0.58
CA ILE A 138 2.88 3.60 0.40
C ILE A 138 2.75 3.02 -1.02
N HIS A 139 3.31 3.70 -2.02
CA HIS A 139 3.34 3.20 -3.40
C HIS A 139 4.12 1.89 -3.49
N VAL A 140 5.31 1.85 -2.89
CA VAL A 140 6.14 0.65 -2.82
C VAL A 140 5.47 -0.41 -1.95
N PHE A 141 5.02 -0.03 -0.75
CA PHE A 141 4.41 -0.96 0.19
C PHE A 141 3.20 -1.67 -0.42
N ASN A 142 2.24 -0.93 -0.94
CA ASN A 142 1.00 -1.49 -1.49
C ASN A 142 1.26 -2.33 -2.74
N SER A 143 2.21 -1.91 -3.61
CA SER A 143 2.58 -2.69 -4.80
C SER A 143 3.15 -4.05 -4.44
N VAL A 144 4.09 -4.10 -3.49
CA VAL A 144 4.71 -5.35 -3.03
C VAL A 144 3.70 -6.21 -2.27
N ALA A 145 2.80 -5.61 -1.48
CA ALA A 145 1.72 -6.32 -0.79
C ALA A 145 0.78 -7.02 -1.79
N CYS A 146 0.38 -6.33 -2.87
CA CYS A 146 -0.45 -6.91 -3.93
C CYS A 146 0.29 -8.03 -4.68
N CYS A 147 1.56 -7.82 -5.04
CA CYS A 147 2.40 -8.85 -5.66
C CYS A 147 2.49 -10.11 -4.77
N THR A 148 2.75 -9.91 -3.48
CA THR A 148 2.81 -10.98 -2.48
C THR A 148 1.48 -11.73 -2.36
N ALA A 149 0.35 -11.02 -2.32
CA ALA A 149 -0.96 -11.64 -2.24
C ALA A 149 -1.27 -12.49 -3.48
N ILE A 150 -0.99 -11.98 -4.68
CA ILE A 150 -1.16 -12.70 -5.94
C ILE A 150 -0.26 -13.94 -5.99
N GLY A 151 1.02 -13.80 -5.56
CA GLY A 151 1.98 -14.90 -5.50
C GLY A 151 1.62 -16.01 -4.53
N ASN A 152 0.94 -15.69 -3.42
CA ASN A 152 0.51 -16.66 -2.41
C ASN A 152 -0.91 -17.19 -2.65
N SER A 153 -1.71 -16.57 -3.52
CA SER A 153 -3.07 -17.01 -3.82
C SER A 153 -3.09 -18.40 -4.45
N LYS A 154 -3.85 -19.31 -3.86
CA LYS A 154 -3.99 -20.69 -4.39
C LYS A 154 -4.54 -20.70 -5.83
N ALA A 155 -5.37 -19.73 -6.21
CA ALA A 155 -5.94 -19.64 -7.53
C ALA A 155 -4.94 -19.08 -8.56
N LEU A 156 -4.17 -18.04 -8.18
CA LEU A 156 -3.34 -17.26 -9.10
C LEU A 156 -1.90 -17.74 -9.22
N LYS A 157 -1.30 -18.32 -8.15
CA LYS A 157 0.12 -18.70 -8.10
C LYS A 157 0.58 -19.67 -9.19
N LYS A 158 -0.34 -20.42 -9.81
CA LYS A 158 -0.03 -21.37 -10.89
C LYS A 158 0.10 -20.70 -12.26
N HIS A 159 -0.40 -19.48 -12.44
CA HIS A 159 -0.37 -18.73 -13.70
C HIS A 159 0.95 -17.96 -13.84
N LYS A 160 1.99 -18.61 -14.38
CA LYS A 160 3.37 -18.08 -14.41
C LYS A 160 3.49 -16.76 -15.18
N ILE A 161 2.77 -16.61 -16.29
CA ILE A 161 2.78 -15.37 -17.09
C ILE A 161 2.20 -14.22 -16.24
N LEU A 162 1.07 -14.43 -15.56
CA LEU A 162 0.51 -13.43 -14.66
C LEU A 162 1.49 -13.04 -13.55
N GLN A 163 2.19 -14.03 -12.95
CA GLN A 163 3.19 -13.78 -11.91
C GLN A 163 4.33 -12.90 -12.44
N ALA A 164 4.83 -13.21 -13.64
CA ALA A 164 5.88 -12.43 -14.28
C ALA A 164 5.41 -10.99 -14.59
N CYS A 165 4.23 -10.81 -15.17
CA CYS A 165 3.66 -9.49 -15.47
C CYS A 165 3.46 -8.65 -14.19
N VAL A 166 2.90 -9.25 -13.14
CA VAL A 166 2.68 -8.59 -11.84
C VAL A 166 4.02 -8.20 -11.20
N PHE A 167 5.01 -9.08 -11.24
CA PHE A 167 6.33 -8.79 -10.72
C PHE A 167 7.01 -7.62 -11.47
N LEU A 168 7.00 -7.66 -12.81
CA LEU A 168 7.56 -6.59 -13.65
C LEU A 168 6.85 -5.25 -13.41
N LEU A 169 5.52 -5.27 -13.32
CA LEU A 169 4.75 -4.07 -13.00
C LEU A 169 5.11 -3.53 -11.61
N THR A 170 5.21 -4.39 -10.60
CA THR A 170 5.61 -4.00 -9.25
C THR A 170 6.99 -3.36 -9.24
N VAL A 171 7.98 -3.97 -9.91
CA VAL A 171 9.33 -3.39 -10.05
C VAL A 171 9.27 -2.03 -10.75
N SER A 172 8.52 -1.92 -11.85
CA SER A 172 8.37 -0.67 -12.59
C SER A 172 7.75 0.44 -11.74
N ILE A 173 6.76 0.11 -10.89
CA ILE A 173 6.15 1.06 -9.94
C ILE A 173 7.17 1.47 -8.87
N VAL A 174 7.93 0.53 -8.30
CA VAL A 174 8.98 0.87 -7.32
C VAL A 174 10.02 1.81 -7.93
N LEU A 175 10.48 1.51 -9.15
CA LEU A 175 11.42 2.39 -9.86
C LEU A 175 10.80 3.76 -10.15
N SER A 176 9.52 3.82 -10.52
CA SER A 176 8.85 5.08 -10.80
C SER A 176 8.88 6.06 -9.64
N THR A 177 8.79 5.57 -8.41
CA THR A 177 8.79 6.44 -7.23
C THR A 177 10.11 7.23 -7.08
N VAL A 178 11.24 6.60 -7.40
CA VAL A 178 12.56 7.23 -7.28
C VAL A 178 12.98 8.01 -8.54
N PHE A 179 12.63 7.52 -9.75
CA PHE A 179 12.92 8.23 -11.00
C PHE A 179 12.06 9.48 -11.19
N LEU A 180 10.83 9.49 -10.67
CA LEU A 180 9.98 10.69 -10.62
C LEU A 180 10.26 11.58 -9.40
N LYS A 181 11.29 11.27 -8.60
CA LYS A 181 11.61 12.06 -7.40
C LYS A 181 10.40 12.27 -6.47
N GLN A 182 9.57 11.23 -6.31
CA GLN A 182 8.45 11.22 -5.36
C GLN A 182 8.85 10.61 -4.02
N HIS A 183 9.78 9.67 -4.03
CA HIS A 183 10.29 9.00 -2.85
C HIS A 183 11.81 8.89 -2.88
N THR A 184 12.40 8.69 -1.72
CA THR A 184 13.83 8.45 -1.54
C THR A 184 14.11 6.94 -1.48
N ILE A 185 15.37 6.55 -1.64
CA ILE A 185 15.80 5.15 -1.45
C ILE A 185 15.47 4.68 -0.03
N ILE A 186 15.58 5.57 0.96
CA ILE A 186 15.29 5.26 2.37
C ILE A 186 13.83 4.84 2.54
N ASP A 187 12.88 5.57 1.91
CA ASP A 187 11.45 5.26 1.95
C ASP A 187 11.14 3.92 1.30
N VAL A 188 11.82 3.64 0.17
CA VAL A 188 11.70 2.37 -0.55
C VAL A 188 12.19 1.21 0.32
N ILE A 189 13.37 1.33 0.92
CA ILE A 189 13.94 0.28 1.79
C ILE A 189 13.03 0.04 2.99
N ALA A 190 12.53 1.11 3.63
CA ALA A 190 11.62 0.99 4.76
C ALA A 190 10.32 0.27 4.40
N ALA A 191 9.74 0.60 3.23
CA ALA A 191 8.54 -0.05 2.73
C ALA A 191 8.78 -1.55 2.42
N LEU A 192 9.91 -1.90 1.84
CA LEU A 192 10.30 -3.30 1.58
C LEU A 192 10.50 -4.08 2.88
N ALA A 193 11.19 -3.49 3.88
CA ALA A 193 11.39 -4.09 5.19
C ALA A 193 10.05 -4.32 5.90
N LEU A 194 9.15 -3.34 5.87
CA LEU A 194 7.81 -3.47 6.43
C LEU A 194 7.00 -4.57 5.74
N ASN A 195 7.09 -4.69 4.42
CA ASN A 195 6.46 -5.78 3.68
C ASN A 195 7.00 -7.15 4.10
N LEU A 196 8.31 -7.27 4.31
CA LEU A 196 8.91 -8.52 4.77
C LEU A 196 8.38 -8.91 6.17
N ILE A 197 8.25 -7.95 7.08
CA ILE A 197 7.65 -8.16 8.40
C ILE A 197 6.19 -8.62 8.26
N CYS A 198 5.39 -7.92 7.47
CA CYS A 198 3.99 -8.30 7.21
C CYS A 198 3.88 -9.69 6.58
N TYR A 199 4.77 -10.03 5.64
CA TYR A 199 4.80 -11.37 5.06
C TYR A 199 5.04 -12.45 6.11
N GLN A 200 6.03 -12.27 6.98
CA GLN A 200 6.31 -13.22 8.06
C GLN A 200 5.11 -13.38 9.00
N LEU A 201 4.49 -12.27 9.40
CA LEU A 201 3.39 -12.28 10.37
C LEU A 201 2.09 -12.85 9.78
N ILE A 202 1.74 -12.49 8.55
CA ILE A 202 0.42 -12.77 7.96
C ILE A 202 0.44 -14.06 7.13
N TYR A 203 1.44 -14.23 6.26
CA TYR A 203 1.47 -15.34 5.32
C TYR A 203 2.20 -16.56 5.85
N LYS A 204 3.31 -16.38 6.57
CA LYS A 204 4.11 -17.50 7.04
C LYS A 204 3.58 -18.07 8.37
N TYR A 205 3.32 -17.21 9.35
CA TYR A 205 2.92 -17.66 10.69
C TYR A 205 1.42 -17.63 10.95
N HIS A 206 0.61 -17.06 10.04
CA HIS A 206 -0.84 -16.92 10.17
C HIS A 206 -1.30 -16.30 11.51
N SER A 207 -0.42 -15.54 12.16
CA SER A 207 -0.59 -15.07 13.54
C SER A 207 -1.81 -14.17 13.72
N ILE A 208 -2.10 -13.29 12.75
CA ILE A 208 -3.26 -12.39 12.85
C ILE A 208 -4.57 -13.16 12.80
N LEU A 209 -4.70 -14.14 11.89
CA LEU A 209 -5.91 -14.96 11.81
C LEU A 209 -6.09 -15.84 13.05
N ALA A 210 -5.00 -16.39 13.60
CA ALA A 210 -5.02 -17.13 14.87
C ALA A 210 -5.44 -16.21 16.03
N PHE A 211 -4.92 -14.99 16.10
CA PHE A 211 -5.29 -14.00 17.11
C PHE A 211 -6.76 -13.60 17.03
N VAL A 212 -7.27 -13.27 15.84
CA VAL A 212 -8.68 -12.92 15.62
C VAL A 212 -9.61 -14.08 16.00
N LYS A 213 -9.22 -15.32 15.65
CA LYS A 213 -9.97 -16.52 16.04
C LYS A 213 -10.02 -16.70 17.56
N ALA A 214 -8.89 -16.54 18.23
CA ALA A 214 -8.80 -16.62 19.70
C ALA A 214 -9.64 -15.55 20.41
N LEU A 215 -9.69 -14.31 19.89
CA LEU A 215 -10.56 -13.25 20.40
C LEU A 215 -12.05 -13.59 20.23
N GLY A 216 -12.43 -14.12 19.07
CA GLY A 216 -13.80 -14.57 18.80
C GLY A 216 -14.28 -15.69 19.73
N GLU A 217 -13.41 -16.64 20.02
CA GLU A 217 -13.69 -17.73 20.97
C GLU A 217 -13.81 -17.23 22.42
N LYS A 218 -12.95 -16.29 22.85
CA LYS A 218 -13.07 -15.65 24.17
C LYS A 218 -14.39 -14.90 24.33
N ARG A 219 -14.83 -14.18 23.29
CA ARG A 219 -16.10 -13.42 23.31
C ARG A 219 -17.29 -14.37 23.41
N LYS A 220 -17.29 -15.47 22.67
CA LYS A 220 -18.35 -16.50 22.76
C LYS A 220 -18.45 -17.13 24.15
N LYS A 221 -17.31 -17.47 24.77
CA LYS A 221 -17.28 -18.01 26.14
C LYS A 221 -17.81 -17.02 27.17
N LYS A 222 -17.52 -15.72 26.99
CA LYS A 222 -17.99 -14.67 27.92
C LYS A 222 -19.51 -14.46 27.84
N ILE A 223 -20.10 -14.55 26.64
CA ILE A 223 -21.56 -14.44 26.43
C ILE A 223 -22.25 -15.66 27.03
N PHE A 224 -21.72 -16.87 26.84
CA PHE A 224 -22.32 -18.11 27.38
C PHE A 224 -22.31 -18.18 28.91
N HIS A 225 -21.34 -17.51 29.57
CA HIS A 225 -21.27 -17.43 31.03
C HIS A 225 -22.19 -16.31 31.62
N SER A 226 -22.58 -15.32 30.80
CA SER A 226 -23.49 -14.26 31.26
C SER A 226 -24.98 -14.67 31.20
N ASP A 227 -25.29 -15.68 30.40
CA ASP A 227 -26.67 -16.17 30.23
C ASP A 227 -27.03 -17.32 31.19
N THR A 228 -26.10 -17.68 32.10
CA THR A 228 -26.29 -18.76 33.12
C THR A 228 -26.47 -18.25 34.54
N PHE A 229 -26.78 -16.95 34.72
CA PHE A 229 -27.18 -16.38 36.04
C PHE A 229 -28.53 -15.69 35.96
#